data_b721b16c9d0c750db7ecfd6588a9fbd6
#
_entry.id   b721b16c9d0c750db7ecfd6588a9fbd6
#
_cell.length_a   1.000
_cell.length_b   1.000
_cell.length_c   1.000
_cell.angle_alpha   90.00
_cell.angle_beta   90.00
_cell.angle_gamma   90.00
#
_symmetry.space_group_name_H-M   'P 1'
#
loop_
_entity.id
_entity.type
_entity.pdbx_description
1 polymer ?
#
loop_
_entity_poly.entity_id
_entity_poly.type
_entity_poly.pdbx_seq_one_letter_code
_entity_poly.pdbx_strand_id
1 'polypeptide(L)'
;MRGLLKSALVRKTLVVIGVLGLIPVVAIATLAVTSGSADPPSAFFGGGPLVAGEFVTGPEPDWSFLGAVGTIELQLVDPPRSRVVWVADYDGKVYVVSGYMGNAIGRLWKRWPVQAERDGRAVVRIEGKRYERTLVRIRSGAEVLEGVSAELGRKYGFGGPGSIAAGNTWLFELAPRNSGTTRGSM
;
A
#
# COMPACT_ATOMS: atom_id res chain seq x y z
N MET A 1 50.77 0.86 32.96
CA MET A 1 50.68 0.96 31.49
C MET A 1 49.70 -0.02 30.83
N ARG A 2 49.60 -1.30 31.19
CA ARG A 2 48.66 -2.27 30.58
C ARG A 2 47.17 -1.95 30.73
N GLY A 3 46.75 -1.27 31.81
CA GLY A 3 45.34 -0.89 32.03
C GLY A 3 44.85 0.23 31.11
N LEU A 4 45.66 1.25 30.85
CA LEU A 4 45.35 2.39 30.00
C LEU A 4 45.25 1.99 28.51
N LEU A 5 46.08 1.06 28.06
CA LEU A 5 46.04 0.52 26.72
C LEU A 5 44.77 -0.32 26.47
N LYS A 6 44.33 -1.11 27.47
CA LYS A 6 43.08 -1.89 27.39
C LYS A 6 41.87 -0.95 27.33
N SER A 7 41.82 0.10 28.13
CA SER A 7 40.70 1.06 28.10
C SER A 7 40.63 1.85 26.79
N ALA A 8 41.76 2.24 26.23
CA ALA A 8 41.80 2.92 24.92
C ALA A 8 41.35 1.98 23.75
N LEU A 9 41.74 0.72 23.81
CA LEU A 9 41.34 -0.27 22.82
C LEU A 9 39.82 -0.54 22.87
N VAL A 10 39.27 -0.77 24.07
CA VAL A 10 37.82 -0.95 24.28
C VAL A 10 37.04 0.26 23.77
N ARG A 11 37.49 1.49 24.08
CA ARG A 11 36.83 2.71 23.59
C ARG A 11 36.86 2.81 22.07
N LYS A 12 37.98 2.50 21.43
CA LYS A 12 38.06 2.47 19.96
C LYS A 12 37.14 1.42 19.36
N THR A 13 37.09 0.22 19.92
CA THR A 13 36.20 -0.86 19.47
C THR A 13 34.74 -0.45 19.60
N LEU A 14 34.33 0.14 20.71
CA LEU A 14 32.96 0.63 20.91
C LEU A 14 32.58 1.73 19.89
N VAL A 15 33.51 2.65 19.62
CA VAL A 15 33.29 3.69 18.59
C VAL A 15 33.13 3.07 17.22
N VAL A 16 33.97 2.12 16.84
CA VAL A 16 33.87 1.43 15.55
C VAL A 16 32.53 0.68 15.44
N ILE A 17 32.13 -0.06 16.47
CA ILE A 17 30.85 -0.75 16.50
C ILE A 17 29.68 0.27 16.40
N GLY A 18 29.76 1.37 17.13
CA GLY A 18 28.75 2.43 17.07
C GLY A 18 28.63 3.04 15.67
N VAL A 19 29.75 3.36 15.02
CA VAL A 19 29.77 3.89 13.66
C VAL A 19 29.22 2.87 12.65
N LEU A 20 29.65 1.60 12.74
CA LEU A 20 29.15 0.54 11.87
C LEU A 20 27.64 0.30 12.06
N GLY A 21 27.15 0.39 13.30
CA GLY A 21 25.72 0.30 13.59
C GLY A 21 24.91 1.50 13.10
N LEU A 22 25.52 2.70 13.03
CA LEU A 22 24.84 3.91 12.57
C LEU A 22 24.65 3.95 11.06
N ILE A 23 25.55 3.35 10.28
CA ILE A 23 25.49 3.33 8.81
C ILE A 23 24.14 2.78 8.29
N PRO A 24 23.67 1.58 8.67
CA PRO A 24 22.41 1.06 8.21
C PRO A 24 21.22 1.91 8.68
N VAL A 25 21.27 2.48 9.86
CA VAL A 25 20.21 3.37 10.37
C VAL A 25 20.09 4.62 9.51
N VAL A 26 21.21 5.28 9.21
CA VAL A 26 21.24 6.45 8.32
C VAL A 26 20.78 6.08 6.90
N ALA A 27 21.23 4.95 6.37
CA ALA A 27 20.82 4.49 5.04
C ALA A 27 19.30 4.25 4.98
N ILE A 28 18.73 3.56 5.96
CA ILE A 28 17.28 3.31 6.03
C ILE A 28 16.51 4.63 6.19
N ALA A 29 16.97 5.53 7.05
CA ALA A 29 16.33 6.83 7.23
C ALA A 29 16.37 7.68 5.95
N THR A 30 17.51 7.68 5.24
CA THR A 30 17.65 8.37 3.95
C THR A 30 16.70 7.78 2.91
N LEU A 31 16.64 6.46 2.78
CA LEU A 31 15.71 5.78 1.87
C LEU A 31 14.26 6.10 2.22
N ALA A 32 13.88 6.10 3.48
CA ALA A 32 12.53 6.42 3.92
C ALA A 32 12.13 7.87 3.57
N VAL A 33 13.05 8.81 3.72
CA VAL A 33 12.82 10.23 3.38
C VAL A 33 12.75 10.44 1.87
N THR A 34 13.70 9.91 1.12
CA THR A 34 13.77 10.09 -0.34
C THR A 34 12.64 9.37 -1.08
N SER A 35 12.19 8.22 -0.57
CA SER A 35 11.04 7.50 -1.14
C SER A 35 9.75 8.31 -1.08
N GLY A 36 9.65 9.29 -0.19
CA GLY A 36 8.44 10.10 -0.03
C GLY A 36 8.00 10.90 -1.26
N SER A 37 8.88 11.10 -2.23
CA SER A 37 8.60 11.77 -3.51
C SER A 37 8.77 10.86 -4.72
N ALA A 38 9.11 9.58 -4.52
CA ALA A 38 9.40 8.66 -5.61
C ALA A 38 8.16 8.27 -6.40
N ASP A 39 8.29 8.21 -7.71
CA ASP A 39 7.35 7.58 -8.64
C ASP A 39 8.17 6.74 -9.63
N PRO A 40 8.04 5.42 -9.66
CA PRO A 40 7.08 4.59 -8.91
C PRO A 40 7.38 4.47 -7.40
N PRO A 41 6.38 4.09 -6.58
CA PRO A 41 6.58 3.86 -5.15
C PRO A 41 7.47 2.65 -4.91
N SER A 42 8.30 2.72 -3.86
CA SER A 42 9.03 1.53 -3.42
C SER A 42 8.09 0.55 -2.70
N ALA A 43 8.42 -0.74 -2.77
CA ALA A 43 7.63 -1.78 -2.12
C ALA A 43 7.57 -1.64 -0.58
N PHE A 44 8.63 -1.08 0.03
CA PHE A 44 8.76 -0.99 1.49
C PHE A 44 8.39 0.37 2.06
N PHE A 45 8.78 1.46 1.40
CA PHE A 45 8.61 2.82 1.94
C PHE A 45 7.49 3.61 1.27
N GLY A 46 6.87 3.04 0.23
CA GLY A 46 5.89 3.74 -0.58
C GLY A 46 6.53 4.79 -1.49
N GLY A 47 5.75 5.79 -1.88
CA GLY A 47 6.15 6.85 -2.78
C GLY A 47 5.36 8.13 -2.62
N GLY A 48 5.64 9.08 -3.49
CA GLY A 48 4.91 10.32 -3.67
C GLY A 48 3.68 10.16 -4.58
N PRO A 49 3.24 11.25 -5.21
CA PRO A 49 2.16 11.20 -6.20
C PRO A 49 2.53 10.33 -7.40
N LEU A 50 1.56 9.60 -7.93
CA LEU A 50 1.67 8.88 -9.20
C LEU A 50 1.52 9.88 -10.35
N VAL A 51 2.63 10.29 -10.95
CA VAL A 51 2.65 11.29 -12.03
C VAL A 51 2.83 10.65 -13.40
N ALA A 52 3.56 9.54 -13.49
CA ALA A 52 3.78 8.83 -14.74
C ALA A 52 2.53 8.01 -15.16
N GLY A 53 2.38 7.81 -16.46
CA GLY A 53 1.27 7.06 -17.06
C GLY A 53 0.10 7.94 -17.48
N GLU A 54 -0.70 7.44 -18.41
CA GLU A 54 -1.88 8.11 -18.94
C GLU A 54 -3.08 7.97 -18.02
N PHE A 55 -3.86 9.04 -17.83
CA PHE A 55 -5.17 8.94 -17.19
C PHE A 55 -6.19 8.36 -18.16
N VAL A 56 -6.81 7.25 -17.76
CA VAL A 56 -7.89 6.63 -18.50
C VAL A 56 -9.21 7.22 -18.02
N THR A 57 -9.95 7.76 -18.96
CA THR A 57 -11.32 8.25 -18.79
C THR A 57 -12.23 7.47 -19.72
N GLY A 58 -13.49 7.24 -19.35
CA GLY A 58 -14.43 6.51 -20.18
C GLY A 58 -15.05 5.30 -19.49
N PRO A 59 -15.56 4.34 -20.27
CA PRO A 59 -16.17 3.14 -19.70
C PRO A 59 -15.17 2.30 -18.91
N GLU A 60 -15.67 1.54 -17.96
CA GLU A 60 -14.90 0.62 -17.16
C GLU A 60 -14.25 -0.44 -18.05
N PRO A 61 -12.93 -0.69 -17.95
CA PRO A 61 -12.29 -1.75 -18.73
C PRO A 61 -12.68 -3.14 -18.20
N ASP A 62 -12.46 -4.15 -19.02
CA ASP A 62 -12.48 -5.53 -18.56
C ASP A 62 -11.26 -5.78 -17.66
N TRP A 63 -11.51 -6.13 -16.40
CA TRP A 63 -10.47 -6.35 -15.39
C TRP A 63 -9.97 -7.80 -15.31
N SER A 64 -10.44 -8.70 -16.17
CA SER A 64 -10.08 -10.13 -16.13
C SER A 64 -8.57 -10.38 -16.24
N PHE A 65 -7.81 -9.49 -16.88
CA PHE A 65 -6.35 -9.59 -16.96
C PHE A 65 -5.67 -9.46 -15.58
N LEU A 66 -6.34 -8.88 -14.58
CA LEU A 66 -5.80 -8.76 -13.23
C LEU A 66 -5.55 -10.11 -12.56
N GLY A 67 -6.17 -11.18 -13.03
CA GLY A 67 -5.87 -12.54 -12.59
C GLY A 67 -4.39 -12.93 -12.70
N ALA A 68 -3.63 -12.30 -13.62
CA ALA A 68 -2.19 -12.47 -13.79
C ALA A 68 -1.34 -11.38 -13.12
N VAL A 69 -1.95 -10.26 -12.70
CA VAL A 69 -1.25 -9.11 -12.10
C VAL A 69 -1.14 -9.28 -10.59
N GLY A 70 0.07 -9.40 -10.06
CA GLY A 70 0.30 -9.61 -8.63
C GLY A 70 0.08 -8.36 -7.78
N THR A 71 0.48 -7.18 -8.25
CA THR A 71 0.41 -5.93 -7.49
C THR A 71 0.08 -4.75 -8.39
N ILE A 72 -0.54 -3.76 -7.79
CA ILE A 72 -0.78 -2.46 -8.43
C ILE A 72 -0.27 -1.34 -7.54
N GLU A 73 -0.19 -0.15 -8.09
CA GLU A 73 0.18 1.04 -7.32
C GLU A 73 -1.09 1.81 -6.94
N LEU A 74 -1.20 2.10 -5.66
CA LEU A 74 -2.32 2.82 -5.06
C LEU A 74 -1.83 4.12 -4.43
N GLN A 75 -2.41 5.24 -4.81
CA GLN A 75 -2.21 6.55 -4.20
C GLN A 75 -3.50 7.03 -3.55
N LEU A 76 -3.47 7.38 -2.27
CA LEU A 76 -4.53 8.19 -1.66
C LEU A 76 -4.34 9.67 -2.04
N VAL A 77 -5.44 10.41 -2.13
CA VAL A 77 -5.39 11.80 -2.59
C VAL A 77 -4.88 12.75 -1.49
N ASP A 78 -5.24 12.49 -0.23
CA ASP A 78 -4.86 13.34 0.89
C ASP A 78 -4.37 12.53 2.11
N PRO A 79 -3.06 12.62 2.46
CA PRO A 79 -1.97 13.20 1.65
C PRO A 79 -1.66 12.34 0.42
N PRO A 80 -1.10 12.93 -0.65
CA PRO A 80 -0.82 12.21 -1.90
C PRO A 80 0.39 11.28 -1.73
N ARG A 81 0.12 10.09 -1.21
CA ARG A 81 1.11 9.04 -0.93
C ARG A 81 0.74 7.76 -1.65
N SER A 82 1.69 7.23 -2.42
CA SER A 82 1.53 5.98 -3.14
C SER A 82 2.20 4.80 -2.46
N ARG A 83 1.77 3.61 -2.83
CA ARG A 83 2.27 2.32 -2.35
C ARG A 83 1.95 1.21 -3.31
N VAL A 84 2.69 0.13 -3.22
CA VAL A 84 2.36 -1.12 -3.89
C VAL A 84 1.39 -1.91 -3.02
N VAL A 85 0.31 -2.42 -3.61
CA VAL A 85 -0.72 -3.21 -2.93
C VAL A 85 -1.06 -4.45 -3.74
N TRP A 86 -1.49 -5.51 -3.06
CA TRP A 86 -2.05 -6.69 -3.69
C TRP A 86 -3.44 -6.41 -4.25
N VAL A 87 -3.73 -7.00 -5.40
CA VAL A 87 -4.96 -6.78 -6.15
C VAL A 87 -5.65 -8.11 -6.44
N ALA A 88 -6.97 -8.11 -6.35
CA ALA A 88 -7.82 -9.19 -6.83
C ALA A 88 -8.91 -8.60 -7.71
N ASP A 89 -9.41 -9.39 -8.66
CA ASP A 89 -10.61 -9.13 -9.41
C ASP A 89 -11.68 -10.16 -9.06
N TYR A 90 -12.90 -9.72 -9.02
CA TYR A 90 -14.06 -10.58 -8.81
C TYR A 90 -15.31 -9.88 -9.34
N ASP A 91 -16.11 -10.60 -10.13
CA ASP A 91 -17.37 -10.10 -10.72
C ASP A 91 -17.19 -8.75 -11.45
N GLY A 92 -16.13 -8.65 -12.27
CA GLY A 92 -15.81 -7.44 -13.04
C GLY A 92 -15.36 -6.24 -12.22
N LYS A 93 -15.10 -6.41 -10.93
CA LYS A 93 -14.66 -5.36 -10.01
C LYS A 93 -13.25 -5.61 -9.51
N VAL A 94 -12.60 -4.53 -9.10
CA VAL A 94 -11.21 -4.55 -8.59
C VAL A 94 -11.20 -4.37 -7.07
N TYR A 95 -10.43 -5.20 -6.40
CA TYR A 95 -10.30 -5.18 -4.94
C TYR A 95 -8.84 -5.10 -4.52
N VAL A 96 -8.59 -4.39 -3.42
CA VAL A 96 -7.29 -4.33 -2.75
C VAL A 96 -7.43 -4.70 -1.29
N VAL A 97 -6.37 -5.26 -0.73
CA VAL A 97 -6.39 -5.76 0.64
C VAL A 97 -5.25 -5.20 1.49
N SER A 98 -5.51 -5.08 2.77
CA SER A 98 -4.51 -4.83 3.79
C SER A 98 -4.60 -5.87 4.90
N GLY A 99 -3.63 -6.76 4.98
CA GLY A 99 -3.50 -7.73 6.07
C GLY A 99 -2.97 -7.10 7.36
N TYR A 100 -3.02 -7.88 8.46
CA TYR A 100 -2.53 -7.51 9.81
C TYR A 100 -3.26 -6.34 10.46
N MET A 101 -4.51 -6.07 10.07
CA MET A 101 -5.33 -4.98 10.62
C MET A 101 -5.97 -5.33 11.96
N GLY A 102 -5.97 -6.60 12.36
CA GLY A 102 -6.59 -7.08 13.61
C GLY A 102 -5.89 -6.64 14.90
N ASN A 103 -4.66 -6.12 14.82
CA ASN A 103 -3.92 -5.66 15.98
C ASN A 103 -3.47 -4.20 15.88
N ALA A 104 -3.14 -3.60 17.03
CA ALA A 104 -2.76 -2.18 17.11
C ALA A 104 -1.47 -1.88 16.34
N ILE A 105 -0.50 -2.80 16.35
CA ILE A 105 0.80 -2.64 15.67
C ILE A 105 0.60 -2.60 14.16
N GLY A 106 -0.21 -3.50 13.60
CA GLY A 106 -0.53 -3.52 12.17
C GLY A 106 -1.23 -2.23 11.73
N ARG A 107 -2.18 -1.71 12.52
CA ARG A 107 -2.85 -0.44 12.24
C ARG A 107 -1.93 0.78 12.37
N LEU A 108 -0.98 0.74 13.29
CA LEU A 108 0.01 1.82 13.46
C LEU A 108 0.99 1.86 12.28
N TRP A 109 1.42 0.69 11.81
CA TRP A 109 2.34 0.57 10.69
C TRP A 109 1.67 0.87 9.34
N LYS A 110 0.46 0.31 9.14
CA LYS A 110 -0.32 0.47 7.90
C LYS A 110 -1.42 1.52 8.07
N ARG A 111 -1.05 2.78 8.01
CA ARG A 111 -2.00 3.90 8.20
C ARG A 111 -2.99 4.09 7.05
N TRP A 112 -2.63 3.66 5.84
CA TRP A 112 -3.41 3.93 4.65
C TRP A 112 -4.85 3.36 4.68
N PRO A 113 -5.13 2.16 5.24
CA PRO A 113 -6.51 1.68 5.28
C PRO A 113 -7.41 2.55 6.15
N VAL A 114 -6.85 3.07 7.26
CA VAL A 114 -7.58 4.00 8.15
C VAL A 114 -7.78 5.36 7.47
N GLN A 115 -6.82 5.82 6.68
CA GLN A 115 -6.96 7.02 5.86
C GLN A 115 -8.03 6.82 4.79
N ALA A 116 -8.01 5.66 4.09
CA ALA A 116 -8.99 5.32 3.07
C ALA A 116 -10.43 5.23 3.60
N GLU A 117 -10.63 4.86 4.86
CA GLU A 117 -11.97 4.91 5.48
C GLU A 117 -12.46 6.35 5.73
N ARG A 118 -11.55 7.30 5.92
CA ARG A 118 -11.89 8.71 6.12
C ARG A 118 -12.09 9.45 4.80
N ASP A 119 -11.20 9.18 3.85
CA ASP A 119 -11.26 9.71 2.49
C ASP A 119 -10.80 8.61 1.53
N GLY A 120 -11.77 7.97 0.90
CA GLY A 120 -11.53 6.87 -0.03
C GLY A 120 -11.04 7.32 -1.41
N ARG A 121 -10.92 8.62 -1.68
CA ARG A 121 -10.45 9.11 -2.99
C ARG A 121 -9.02 8.65 -3.25
N ALA A 122 -8.85 8.05 -4.42
CA ALA A 122 -7.58 7.46 -4.80
C ALA A 122 -7.30 7.58 -6.30
N VAL A 123 -6.03 7.40 -6.63
CA VAL A 123 -5.57 7.09 -7.99
C VAL A 123 -4.89 5.74 -7.92
N VAL A 124 -5.22 4.85 -8.83
CA VAL A 124 -4.49 3.60 -9.02
C VAL A 124 -3.76 3.62 -10.34
N ARG A 125 -2.58 3.00 -10.38
CA ARG A 125 -1.85 2.74 -11.62
C ARG A 125 -1.75 1.24 -11.83
N ILE A 126 -2.26 0.81 -12.97
CA ILE A 126 -2.33 -0.60 -13.40
C ILE A 126 -1.73 -0.65 -14.79
N GLU A 127 -0.64 -1.40 -14.97
CA GLU A 127 0.08 -1.51 -16.26
C GLU A 127 0.38 -0.17 -16.93
N GLY A 128 0.83 0.80 -16.12
CA GLY A 128 1.18 2.14 -16.60
C GLY A 128 0.00 3.08 -16.88
N LYS A 129 -1.24 2.64 -16.74
CA LYS A 129 -2.45 3.46 -16.88
C LYS A 129 -2.98 3.87 -15.52
N ARG A 130 -3.39 5.12 -15.37
CA ARG A 130 -3.94 5.67 -14.14
C ARG A 130 -5.46 5.77 -14.21
N TYR A 131 -6.11 5.40 -13.10
CA TYR A 131 -7.57 5.42 -12.96
C TYR A 131 -7.94 6.14 -11.67
N GLU A 132 -8.91 7.04 -11.74
CA GLU A 132 -9.51 7.62 -10.55
C GLU A 132 -10.46 6.62 -9.89
N ARG A 133 -10.31 6.41 -8.58
CA ARG A 133 -11.06 5.42 -7.81
C ARG A 133 -11.52 5.97 -6.47
N THR A 134 -12.53 5.34 -5.94
CA THR A 134 -12.92 5.50 -4.54
C THR A 134 -12.80 4.15 -3.85
N LEU A 135 -12.03 4.09 -2.78
CA LEU A 135 -11.93 2.90 -1.94
C LEU A 135 -13.18 2.79 -1.08
N VAL A 136 -13.95 1.74 -1.31
CA VAL A 136 -15.14 1.41 -0.53
C VAL A 136 -14.84 0.18 0.32
N ARG A 137 -14.89 0.33 1.65
CA ARG A 137 -14.62 -0.75 2.57
C ARG A 137 -15.71 -1.82 2.49
N ILE A 138 -15.32 -3.07 2.22
CA ILE A 138 -16.19 -4.24 2.26
C ILE A 138 -16.04 -4.96 3.61
N ARG A 139 -17.11 -5.04 4.38
CA ARG A 139 -17.14 -5.67 5.71
C ARG A 139 -18.05 -6.89 5.78
N SER A 140 -18.99 -6.99 4.86
CA SER A 140 -20.03 -8.03 4.81
C SER A 140 -20.41 -8.32 3.36
N GLY A 141 -21.21 -9.37 3.15
CA GLY A 141 -21.58 -9.86 1.82
C GLY A 141 -20.87 -11.19 1.55
N ALA A 142 -21.52 -12.31 1.88
CA ALA A 142 -20.90 -13.64 1.85
C ALA A 142 -20.30 -13.95 0.48
N GLU A 143 -21.03 -13.70 -0.58
CA GLU A 143 -20.61 -13.99 -1.96
C GLU A 143 -19.32 -13.23 -2.35
N VAL A 144 -19.27 -11.92 -2.11
CA VAL A 144 -18.09 -11.09 -2.42
C VAL A 144 -16.90 -11.52 -1.56
N LEU A 145 -17.12 -11.79 -0.27
CA LEU A 145 -16.05 -12.21 0.64
C LEU A 145 -15.48 -13.57 0.24
N GLU A 146 -16.32 -14.52 -0.14
CA GLU A 146 -15.90 -15.85 -0.61
C GLU A 146 -15.17 -15.75 -1.95
N GLY A 147 -15.74 -15.05 -2.93
CA GLY A 147 -15.15 -14.92 -4.26
C GLY A 147 -13.82 -14.23 -4.24
N VAL A 148 -13.71 -13.07 -3.58
CA VAL A 148 -12.43 -12.35 -3.45
C VAL A 148 -11.42 -13.15 -2.62
N SER A 149 -11.85 -13.86 -1.57
CA SER A 149 -10.95 -14.69 -0.77
C SER A 149 -10.42 -15.88 -1.55
N ALA A 150 -11.23 -16.49 -2.42
CA ALA A 150 -10.79 -17.56 -3.32
C ALA A 150 -9.71 -17.06 -4.27
N GLU A 151 -9.91 -15.89 -4.86
CA GLU A 151 -8.94 -15.27 -5.76
C GLU A 151 -7.62 -14.89 -5.02
N LEU A 152 -7.72 -14.31 -3.82
CA LEU A 152 -6.55 -14.04 -2.99
C LEU A 152 -5.81 -15.32 -2.61
N GLY A 153 -6.54 -16.39 -2.29
CA GLY A 153 -5.97 -17.71 -2.02
C GLY A 153 -5.23 -18.27 -3.22
N ARG A 154 -5.82 -18.17 -4.41
CA ARG A 154 -5.22 -18.61 -5.68
C ARG A 154 -3.94 -17.85 -6.02
N LYS A 155 -3.96 -16.52 -5.88
CA LYS A 155 -2.83 -15.63 -6.26
C LYS A 155 -1.70 -15.61 -5.24
N TYR A 156 -2.03 -15.62 -3.95
CA TYR A 156 -1.05 -15.30 -2.89
C TYR A 156 -0.95 -16.35 -1.80
N GLY A 157 -1.79 -17.38 -1.83
CA GLY A 157 -1.79 -18.43 -0.82
C GLY A 157 -2.34 -18.01 0.55
N PHE A 158 -3.04 -16.87 0.64
CA PHE A 158 -3.64 -16.38 1.89
C PHE A 158 -4.98 -15.67 1.64
N GLY A 159 -5.69 -15.31 2.70
CA GLY A 159 -6.87 -14.45 2.60
C GLY A 159 -8.20 -15.19 2.67
N GLY A 160 -8.35 -16.17 3.56
CA GLY A 160 -9.67 -16.80 3.77
C GLY A 160 -10.73 -15.80 4.24
N PRO A 161 -12.04 -16.06 3.93
CA PRO A 161 -13.16 -15.17 4.27
C PRO A 161 -13.25 -14.88 5.77
N GLY A 162 -12.85 -15.84 6.62
CA GLY A 162 -12.80 -15.66 8.07
C GLY A 162 -11.81 -14.58 8.52
N SER A 163 -10.71 -14.35 7.79
CA SER A 163 -9.74 -13.29 8.11
C SER A 163 -10.32 -11.89 7.87
N ILE A 164 -11.13 -11.74 6.83
CA ILE A 164 -11.81 -10.47 6.50
C ILE A 164 -12.94 -10.23 7.51
N ALA A 165 -13.78 -11.24 7.75
CA ALA A 165 -14.88 -11.15 8.72
C ALA A 165 -14.40 -10.84 10.14
N ALA A 166 -13.26 -11.40 10.57
CA ALA A 166 -12.62 -11.11 11.85
C ALA A 166 -11.92 -9.74 11.91
N GLY A 167 -11.88 -8.98 10.80
CA GLY A 167 -11.21 -7.69 10.73
C GLY A 167 -9.68 -7.74 10.69
N ASN A 168 -9.08 -8.93 10.56
CA ASN A 168 -7.64 -9.11 10.44
C ASN A 168 -7.12 -8.66 9.07
N THR A 169 -7.94 -8.83 8.04
CA THR A 169 -7.70 -8.34 6.68
C THR A 169 -8.78 -7.34 6.31
N TRP A 170 -8.37 -6.16 5.86
CA TRP A 170 -9.30 -5.16 5.38
C TRP A 170 -9.37 -5.22 3.86
N LEU A 171 -10.59 -5.36 3.35
CA LEU A 171 -10.91 -5.43 1.94
C LEU A 171 -11.55 -4.11 1.49
N PHE A 172 -11.09 -3.59 0.34
CA PHE A 172 -11.67 -2.41 -0.30
C PHE A 172 -11.95 -2.71 -1.78
N GLU A 173 -13.14 -2.36 -2.24
CA GLU A 173 -13.45 -2.24 -3.65
C GLU A 173 -12.87 -0.92 -4.18
N LEU A 174 -12.25 -0.95 -5.34
CA LEU A 174 -11.81 0.22 -6.09
C LEU A 174 -12.94 0.68 -7.03
N ALA A 175 -14.00 1.25 -6.46
CA ALA A 175 -15.13 1.73 -7.24
C ALA A 175 -14.72 2.86 -8.20
N PRO A 176 -15.27 2.92 -9.42
CA PRO A 176 -15.03 4.01 -10.34
C PRO A 176 -15.38 5.35 -9.68
N ARG A 177 -14.51 6.34 -9.85
CA ARG A 177 -14.81 7.71 -9.45
C ARG A 177 -14.98 8.55 -10.72
N ASN A 178 -16.22 8.78 -11.11
CA ASN A 178 -16.49 9.76 -12.14
C ASN A 178 -16.10 11.12 -11.57
N SER A 179 -15.09 11.75 -12.16
CA SER A 179 -14.82 13.16 -11.93
C SER A 179 -16.04 13.90 -12.50
N GLY A 180 -17.10 13.94 -11.68
CA GLY A 180 -18.33 14.63 -12.06
C GLY A 180 -17.95 16.04 -12.49
N THR A 181 -18.25 16.36 -13.72
CA THR A 181 -18.38 17.72 -14.22
C THR A 181 -19.04 18.55 -13.13
N THR A 182 -18.25 19.32 -12.41
CA THR A 182 -18.77 20.45 -11.64
C THR A 182 -19.28 21.41 -12.69
N ARG A 183 -20.52 21.19 -13.17
CA ARG A 183 -21.26 22.19 -13.89
C ARG A 183 -21.47 23.33 -12.92
N GLY A 184 -20.65 24.35 -13.06
CA GLY A 184 -20.94 25.64 -12.47
C GLY A 184 -22.36 26.02 -12.86
N SER A 185 -23.25 26.04 -11.89
CA SER A 185 -24.49 26.79 -12.00
C SER A 185 -24.11 28.27 -11.99
N MET A 186 -24.33 28.89 -13.13
CA MET A 186 -24.44 30.35 -13.22
C MET A 186 -25.59 30.84 -12.35
#